data_c4e7adec66ff53cb6b6f4356c67118b7
#
_entry.id   c4e7adec66ff53cb6b6f4356c67118b7
#
_cell.length_a   1.000
_cell.length_b   1.000
_cell.length_c   1.000
_cell.angle_alpha   90.00
_cell.angle_beta   90.00
_cell.angle_gamma   90.00
#
_symmetry.space_group_name_H-M   'P 1'
#
loop_
_entity.id
_entity.type
_entity.pdbx_description
1 polymer ?
#
loop_
_entity_poly.entity_id
_entity_poly.type
_entity_poly.pdbx_seq_one_letter_code
_entity_poly.pdbx_strand_id
1 'polypeptide(L)'
;MALIGKGVTFDTGGNNIKNTGHIEDMYTDKAGACSVFSAFQALIKQQVRQNILLAIPLAENSVDGNSIRPSDVIRSHKGITVEITNTDAEGRLILADALDFACDQKPDYIVDAATLTGAVIVALGDQVTGLMSNNDDLSQNFLTSAQECDERVWRLPLFEEYFEDIKSKNAHIKNIGAPGKGGTV
;
A
#
# COMPACT_ATOMS: atom_id res chain seq x y z
N MET A 1 -1.02 -15.71 9.96
CA MET A 1 -1.43 -14.37 9.48
C MET A 1 -0.20 -13.53 9.21
N ALA A 2 -0.23 -12.66 8.19
CA ALA A 2 0.80 -11.64 7.97
C ALA A 2 0.22 -10.23 8.10
N LEU A 3 0.97 -9.33 8.74
CA LEU A 3 0.71 -7.90 8.83
C LEU A 3 1.77 -7.16 8.02
N ILE A 4 1.36 -6.31 7.09
CA ILE A 4 2.27 -5.55 6.23
C ILE A 4 1.95 -4.07 6.37
N GLY A 5 2.97 -3.22 6.45
CA GLY A 5 2.76 -1.78 6.57
C GLY A 5 3.65 -0.97 5.66
N LYS A 6 3.09 -0.07 4.85
CA LYS A 6 3.87 0.87 4.04
C LYS A 6 4.78 1.70 4.94
N GLY A 7 6.09 1.64 4.67
CA GLY A 7 7.14 2.29 5.45
C GLY A 7 7.99 3.27 4.63
N VAL A 8 7.37 4.11 3.81
CA VAL A 8 8.10 5.19 3.14
C VAL A 8 8.48 6.24 4.18
N THR A 9 9.77 6.34 4.47
CA THR A 9 10.27 7.16 5.59
C THR A 9 10.15 8.65 5.33
N PHE A 10 10.27 9.05 4.07
CA PHE A 10 9.92 10.36 3.53
C PHE A 10 9.62 10.21 2.04
N ASP A 11 8.56 10.88 1.55
CA ASP A 11 8.14 10.81 0.16
C ASP A 11 8.16 12.18 -0.51
N THR A 12 9.19 12.44 -1.30
CA THR A 12 9.27 13.65 -2.12
C THR A 12 8.48 13.54 -3.42
N GLY A 13 7.98 12.34 -3.76
CA GLY A 13 7.48 12.00 -5.09
C GLY A 13 8.55 11.52 -6.05
N GLY A 14 9.82 11.54 -5.67
CA GLY A 14 10.93 11.23 -6.56
C GLY A 14 11.04 12.24 -7.71
N ASN A 15 11.35 11.77 -8.93
CA ASN A 15 11.43 12.65 -10.10
C ASN A 15 10.09 13.27 -10.51
N ASN A 16 8.96 12.69 -10.11
CA ASN A 16 7.64 13.32 -10.16
C ASN A 16 7.38 14.07 -8.85
N ILE A 17 8.20 15.08 -8.57
CA ILE A 17 8.25 15.76 -7.30
C ILE A 17 6.91 16.39 -6.90
N LYS A 18 6.54 16.23 -5.65
CA LYS A 18 5.32 16.80 -5.08
C LYS A 18 5.41 18.33 -5.03
N ASN A 19 4.27 18.99 -5.17
CA ASN A 19 4.18 20.44 -5.03
C ASN A 19 4.31 20.87 -3.56
N THR A 20 4.75 22.10 -3.34
CA THR A 20 4.68 22.78 -2.05
C THR A 20 3.25 22.75 -1.50
N GLY A 21 3.08 22.48 -0.22
CA GLY A 21 1.79 22.23 0.43
C GLY A 21 1.36 20.78 0.47
N HIS A 22 2.10 19.87 -0.23
CA HIS A 22 1.85 18.44 -0.22
C HIS A 22 3.07 17.62 0.21
N ILE A 23 4.27 18.19 0.10
CA ILE A 23 5.53 17.48 0.42
C ILE A 23 5.90 17.57 1.90
N GLU A 24 5.50 18.64 2.59
CA GLU A 24 5.97 18.98 3.94
C GLU A 24 5.58 17.93 4.97
N ASP A 25 4.42 17.31 4.80
CA ASP A 25 3.86 16.31 5.72
C ASP A 25 4.23 14.86 5.34
N MET A 26 5.06 14.66 4.31
CA MET A 26 5.39 13.32 3.80
C MET A 26 6.31 12.52 4.72
N TYR A 27 6.74 13.05 5.85
CA TYR A 27 7.29 12.26 6.95
C TYR A 27 6.24 11.30 7.56
N THR A 28 4.95 11.51 7.30
CA THR A 28 3.84 10.65 7.73
C THR A 28 3.60 9.45 6.82
N ASP A 29 4.29 9.34 5.67
CA ASP A 29 4.04 8.30 4.66
C ASP A 29 4.50 6.89 5.06
N LYS A 30 4.76 6.73 6.34
CA LYS A 30 5.01 5.48 7.05
C LYS A 30 3.95 5.16 8.12
N ALA A 31 2.82 5.88 8.12
CA ALA A 31 1.79 5.65 9.13
C ALA A 31 1.22 4.24 9.07
N GLY A 32 1.11 3.64 7.88
CA GLY A 32 0.74 2.24 7.73
C GLY A 32 1.68 1.28 8.48
N ALA A 33 3.00 1.48 8.33
CA ALA A 33 4.00 0.72 9.09
C ALA A 33 3.84 0.91 10.61
N CYS A 34 3.63 2.14 11.06
CA CYS A 34 3.43 2.44 12.49
C CYS A 34 2.18 1.73 13.05
N SER A 35 1.09 1.73 12.28
CA SER A 35 -0.17 1.10 12.68
C SER A 35 -0.02 -0.42 12.85
N VAL A 36 0.52 -1.12 11.84
CA VAL A 36 0.70 -2.57 11.93
C VAL A 36 1.76 -2.96 12.97
N PHE A 37 2.80 -2.16 13.15
CA PHE A 37 3.79 -2.39 14.20
C PHE A 37 3.18 -2.27 15.60
N SER A 38 2.36 -1.25 15.82
CA SER A 38 1.66 -1.05 17.08
C SER A 38 0.68 -2.19 17.38
N ALA A 39 -0.08 -2.62 16.36
CA ALA A 39 -0.96 -3.78 16.47
C ALA A 39 -0.17 -5.06 16.81
N PHE A 40 0.94 -5.30 16.12
CA PHE A 40 1.82 -6.45 16.40
C PHE A 40 2.37 -6.43 17.83
N GLN A 41 2.81 -5.27 18.34
CA GLN A 41 3.24 -5.13 19.72
C GLN A 41 2.11 -5.43 20.73
N ALA A 42 0.88 -4.98 20.42
CA ALA A 42 -0.28 -5.25 21.26
C ALA A 42 -0.59 -6.76 21.32
N LEU A 43 -0.53 -7.45 20.18
CA LEU A 43 -0.74 -8.91 20.12
C LEU A 43 0.30 -9.68 20.95
N ILE A 44 1.58 -9.26 20.91
CA ILE A 44 2.64 -9.84 21.76
C ILE A 44 2.33 -9.61 23.25
N LYS A 45 1.99 -8.38 23.63
CA LYS A 45 1.68 -8.04 25.03
C LYS A 45 0.47 -8.81 25.56
N GLN A 46 -0.51 -9.09 24.72
CA GLN A 46 -1.68 -9.89 25.05
C GLN A 46 -1.42 -11.39 25.00
N GLN A 47 -0.20 -11.81 24.65
CA GLN A 47 0.19 -13.22 24.57
C GLN A 47 -0.70 -14.04 23.63
N VAL A 48 -1.12 -13.45 22.51
CA VAL A 48 -1.93 -14.12 21.48
C VAL A 48 -1.16 -15.30 20.92
N ARG A 49 -1.74 -16.52 21.03
CA ARG A 49 -1.11 -17.77 20.59
C ARG A 49 -1.36 -18.04 19.12
N GLN A 50 -0.77 -17.24 18.26
CA GLN A 50 -0.82 -17.40 16.81
C GLN A 50 0.54 -17.09 16.18
N ASN A 51 0.83 -17.74 15.05
CA ASN A 51 1.99 -17.37 14.24
C ASN A 51 1.65 -16.12 13.44
N ILE A 52 2.37 -15.04 13.70
CA ILE A 52 2.16 -13.75 13.06
C ILE A 52 3.49 -13.28 12.46
N LEU A 53 3.49 -13.03 11.16
CA LEU A 53 4.55 -12.36 10.44
C LEU A 53 4.26 -10.86 10.44
N LEU A 54 5.26 -10.05 10.76
CA LEU A 54 5.25 -8.60 10.50
C LEU A 54 6.28 -8.30 9.42
N ALA A 55 5.86 -7.66 8.32
CA ALA A 55 6.75 -7.19 7.27
C ALA A 55 6.54 -5.69 7.03
N ILE A 56 7.61 -4.92 7.17
CA ILE A 56 7.60 -3.47 6.95
C ILE A 56 8.66 -3.13 5.92
N PRO A 57 8.30 -2.90 4.65
CA PRO A 57 9.22 -2.41 3.66
C PRO A 57 9.56 -0.95 3.97
N LEU A 58 10.82 -0.67 4.31
CA LEU A 58 11.32 0.66 4.60
C LEU A 58 12.09 1.21 3.39
N ALA A 59 11.67 2.36 2.89
CA ALA A 59 12.35 3.05 1.79
C ALA A 59 12.18 4.56 1.93
N GLU A 60 13.08 5.32 1.34
CA GLU A 60 12.93 6.75 1.13
C GLU A 60 12.73 7.02 -0.36
N ASN A 61 11.78 7.86 -0.71
CA ASN A 61 11.55 8.31 -2.08
C ASN A 61 12.05 9.73 -2.27
N SER A 62 13.29 9.85 -2.71
CA SER A 62 13.97 11.14 -2.87
C SER A 62 14.64 11.27 -4.23
N VAL A 63 14.89 12.50 -4.65
CA VAL A 63 15.62 12.79 -5.90
C VAL A 63 17.13 12.76 -5.63
N ASP A 64 17.82 11.88 -6.35
CA ASP A 64 19.28 11.84 -6.39
C ASP A 64 19.80 11.33 -7.74
N GLY A 65 21.12 11.17 -7.88
CA GLY A 65 21.73 10.70 -9.13
C GLY A 65 21.39 9.26 -9.51
N ASN A 66 20.89 8.44 -8.58
CA ASN A 66 20.51 7.03 -8.77
C ASN A 66 19.00 6.81 -8.69
N SER A 67 18.22 7.88 -8.50
CA SER A 67 16.76 7.78 -8.39
C SER A 67 16.15 7.15 -9.64
N ILE A 68 15.14 6.32 -9.44
CA ILE A 68 14.30 5.77 -10.52
C ILE A 68 13.62 6.92 -11.29
N ARG A 69 13.55 6.79 -12.60
CA ARG A 69 12.98 7.78 -13.49
C ARG A 69 11.69 7.27 -14.13
N PRO A 70 10.78 8.15 -14.50
CA PRO A 70 9.70 7.77 -15.42
C PRO A 70 10.25 7.08 -16.67
N SER A 71 9.60 6.00 -17.10
CA SER A 71 9.98 5.08 -18.18
C SER A 71 11.04 4.03 -17.83
N ASP A 72 11.63 4.06 -16.64
CA ASP A 72 12.44 2.93 -16.17
C ASP A 72 11.55 1.70 -15.98
N VAL A 73 12.13 0.52 -16.21
CA VAL A 73 11.47 -0.77 -15.96
C VAL A 73 12.21 -1.50 -14.87
N ILE A 74 11.53 -1.74 -13.77
CA ILE A 74 12.07 -2.50 -12.64
C ILE A 74 11.55 -3.93 -12.63
N ARG A 75 12.22 -4.81 -11.89
CA ARG A 75 11.77 -6.17 -11.63
C ARG A 75 11.39 -6.31 -10.16
N SER A 76 10.16 -6.75 -9.90
CA SER A 76 9.66 -7.04 -8.56
C SER A 76 10.30 -8.31 -7.99
N HIS A 77 10.14 -8.54 -6.69
CA HIS A 77 10.54 -9.78 -5.99
C HIS A 77 9.99 -11.02 -6.70
N LYS A 78 8.75 -10.98 -7.14
CA LYS A 78 8.10 -12.07 -7.90
C LYS A 78 8.69 -12.29 -9.31
N GLY A 79 9.56 -11.40 -9.78
CA GLY A 79 10.13 -11.44 -11.13
C GLY A 79 9.29 -10.76 -12.22
N ILE A 80 8.13 -10.20 -11.88
CA ILE A 80 7.28 -9.41 -12.79
C ILE A 80 7.98 -8.08 -13.06
N THR A 81 8.00 -7.66 -14.32
CA THR A 81 8.51 -6.33 -14.71
C THR A 81 7.43 -5.27 -14.60
N VAL A 82 7.80 -4.12 -14.06
CA VAL A 82 6.92 -2.98 -13.82
C VAL A 82 7.50 -1.75 -14.48
N GLU A 83 6.77 -1.14 -15.41
CA GLU A 83 7.11 0.16 -15.98
C GLU A 83 6.75 1.27 -15.00
N ILE A 84 7.71 2.10 -14.67
CA ILE A 84 7.49 3.26 -13.80
C ILE A 84 7.01 4.42 -14.64
N THR A 85 5.75 4.73 -14.58
CA THR A 85 5.17 5.88 -15.27
C THR A 85 5.00 7.09 -14.36
N ASN A 86 5.04 6.86 -13.04
CA ASN A 86 5.03 7.92 -12.03
C ASN A 86 5.83 7.47 -10.79
N THR A 87 6.90 8.18 -10.47
CA THR A 87 7.73 7.89 -9.30
C THR A 87 7.07 8.24 -7.96
N ASP A 88 5.98 9.01 -7.97
CA ASP A 88 5.14 9.32 -6.80
C ASP A 88 4.12 8.19 -6.50
N ALA A 89 4.19 7.08 -7.22
CA ALA A 89 3.44 5.85 -6.97
C ALA A 89 4.39 4.72 -6.52
N GLU A 90 5.26 5.01 -5.57
CA GLU A 90 6.34 4.17 -5.02
C GLU A 90 5.84 3.18 -3.99
N GLY A 91 4.85 3.58 -3.17
CA GLY A 91 4.35 2.79 -2.06
C GLY A 91 3.81 1.44 -2.50
N ARG A 92 3.09 1.37 -3.62
CA ARG A 92 2.60 0.12 -4.19
C ARG A 92 3.71 -0.81 -4.68
N LEU A 93 4.88 -0.27 -5.04
CA LEU A 93 6.03 -1.06 -5.48
C LEU A 93 6.66 -1.80 -4.30
N ILE A 94 6.94 -1.10 -3.20
CA ILE A 94 7.50 -1.72 -2.00
C ILE A 94 6.50 -2.67 -1.33
N LEU A 95 5.19 -2.36 -1.39
CA LEU A 95 4.15 -3.24 -0.90
C LEU A 95 4.04 -4.52 -1.74
N ALA A 96 4.15 -4.44 -3.07
CA ALA A 96 4.12 -5.60 -3.94
C ALA A 96 5.21 -6.61 -3.58
N ASP A 97 6.43 -6.15 -3.30
CA ASP A 97 7.54 -6.99 -2.89
C ASP A 97 7.33 -7.59 -1.48
N ALA A 98 6.84 -6.78 -0.54
CA ALA A 98 6.54 -7.25 0.82
C ALA A 98 5.38 -8.26 0.85
N LEU A 99 4.36 -8.08 0.00
CA LEU A 99 3.24 -9.00 -0.16
C LEU A 99 3.72 -10.35 -0.73
N ASP A 100 4.55 -10.32 -1.77
CA ASP A 100 5.09 -11.55 -2.36
C ASP A 100 6.00 -12.30 -1.38
N PHE A 101 6.87 -11.59 -0.66
CA PHE A 101 7.67 -12.16 0.44
C PHE A 101 6.79 -12.82 1.51
N ALA A 102 5.68 -12.17 1.89
CA ALA A 102 4.76 -12.74 2.86
C ALA A 102 4.04 -13.97 2.31
N CYS A 103 3.66 -13.99 1.03
CA CYS A 103 3.05 -15.15 0.38
C CYS A 103 3.96 -16.38 0.42
N ASP A 104 5.28 -16.22 0.30
CA ASP A 104 6.26 -17.31 0.42
C ASP A 104 6.22 -18.01 1.79
N GLN A 105 5.79 -17.29 2.84
CA GLN A 105 5.58 -17.83 4.19
C GLN A 105 4.23 -18.53 4.35
N LYS A 106 3.38 -18.55 3.32
CA LYS A 106 2.07 -19.23 3.26
C LYS A 106 1.14 -18.87 4.44
N PRO A 107 0.90 -17.60 4.73
CA PRO A 107 -0.05 -17.22 5.76
C PRO A 107 -1.49 -17.52 5.30
N ASP A 108 -2.39 -17.82 6.26
CA ASP A 108 -3.83 -17.98 5.96
C ASP A 108 -4.46 -16.66 5.51
N TYR A 109 -4.02 -15.55 6.07
CA TYR A 109 -4.49 -14.20 5.78
C TYR A 109 -3.34 -13.21 5.74
N ILE A 110 -3.47 -12.20 4.87
CA ILE A 110 -2.60 -11.04 4.82
C ILE A 110 -3.46 -9.79 5.03
N VAL A 111 -3.02 -8.90 5.89
CA VAL A 111 -3.60 -7.57 6.08
C VAL A 111 -2.50 -6.55 5.90
N ASP A 112 -2.70 -5.59 5.01
CA ASP A 112 -1.78 -4.49 4.84
C ASP A 112 -2.43 -3.14 5.16
N ALA A 113 -1.62 -2.19 5.61
CA ALA A 113 -2.03 -0.82 5.88
C ALA A 113 -1.05 0.15 5.21
N ALA A 114 -1.60 1.14 4.52
CA ALA A 114 -0.79 2.08 3.75
C ALA A 114 -1.46 3.44 3.60
N THR A 115 -0.69 4.51 3.74
CA THR A 115 -0.98 5.83 3.22
C THR A 115 -0.69 5.82 1.72
N LEU A 116 -1.62 5.28 0.92
CA LEU A 116 -1.29 4.85 -0.44
C LEU A 116 -1.67 5.86 -1.52
N THR A 117 -2.89 6.40 -1.47
CA THR A 117 -3.38 7.29 -2.53
C THR A 117 -4.18 8.46 -1.97
N GLY A 118 -3.95 9.65 -2.53
CA GLY A 118 -4.83 10.80 -2.28
C GLY A 118 -6.26 10.60 -2.83
N ALA A 119 -6.44 9.67 -3.76
CA ALA A 119 -7.76 9.36 -4.35
C ALA A 119 -8.74 8.79 -3.31
N VAL A 120 -8.28 8.08 -2.28
CA VAL A 120 -9.15 7.61 -1.21
C VAL A 120 -9.72 8.78 -0.40
N ILE A 121 -8.94 9.83 -0.18
CA ILE A 121 -9.39 11.05 0.49
C ILE A 121 -10.43 11.78 -0.36
N VAL A 122 -10.24 11.82 -1.67
CA VAL A 122 -11.23 12.40 -2.60
C VAL A 122 -12.54 11.62 -2.57
N ALA A 123 -12.47 10.28 -2.43
CA ALA A 123 -13.64 9.42 -2.42
C ALA A 123 -14.39 9.42 -1.07
N LEU A 124 -13.66 9.40 0.06
CA LEU A 124 -14.22 9.12 1.39
C LEU A 124 -14.00 10.25 2.41
N GLY A 125 -13.23 11.28 2.06
CA GLY A 125 -12.76 12.28 3.02
C GLY A 125 -11.58 11.76 3.85
N ASP A 126 -11.17 12.55 4.84
CA ASP A 126 -10.00 12.29 5.70
C ASP A 126 -10.35 11.54 7.00
N GLN A 127 -11.63 11.24 7.21
CA GLN A 127 -12.14 10.61 8.43
C GLN A 127 -12.52 9.13 8.25
N VAL A 128 -12.34 8.57 7.06
CA VAL A 128 -12.78 7.22 6.73
C VAL A 128 -11.68 6.43 6.04
N THR A 129 -11.35 5.27 6.58
CA THR A 129 -10.39 4.35 5.98
C THR A 129 -11.05 3.57 4.84
N GLY A 130 -10.42 3.55 3.68
CA GLY A 130 -10.82 2.68 2.57
C GLY A 130 -10.35 1.25 2.80
N LEU A 131 -11.24 0.29 2.71
CA LEU A 131 -10.96 -1.16 2.79
C LEU A 131 -11.18 -1.79 1.43
N MET A 132 -10.21 -2.53 0.93
CA MET A 132 -10.33 -3.40 -0.23
C MET A 132 -9.96 -4.83 0.16
N SER A 133 -10.67 -5.83 -0.33
CA SER A 133 -10.42 -7.21 0.04
C SER A 133 -10.92 -8.17 -1.02
N ASN A 134 -10.16 -9.22 -1.28
CA ASN A 134 -10.54 -10.38 -2.07
C ASN A 134 -11.15 -11.53 -1.21
N ASN A 135 -11.37 -11.28 0.09
CA ASN A 135 -11.97 -12.23 1.02
C ASN A 135 -13.12 -11.55 1.79
N ASP A 136 -14.34 -11.99 1.56
CA ASP A 136 -15.54 -11.37 2.12
C ASP A 136 -15.65 -11.59 3.63
N ASP A 137 -15.30 -12.79 4.12
CA ASP A 137 -15.36 -13.11 5.55
C ASP A 137 -14.35 -12.28 6.34
N LEU A 138 -13.11 -12.16 5.85
CA LEU A 138 -12.08 -11.33 6.47
C LEU A 138 -12.51 -9.86 6.46
N SER A 139 -13.05 -9.38 5.34
CA SER A 139 -13.56 -8.02 5.20
C SER A 139 -14.68 -7.74 6.20
N GLN A 140 -15.65 -8.65 6.34
CA GLN A 140 -16.77 -8.48 7.29
C GLN A 140 -16.28 -8.47 8.75
N ASN A 141 -15.35 -9.35 9.10
CA ASN A 141 -14.73 -9.36 10.43
C ASN A 141 -14.00 -8.05 10.73
N PHE A 142 -13.27 -7.52 9.72
CA PHE A 142 -12.59 -6.24 9.85
C PHE A 142 -13.57 -5.08 10.08
N LEU A 143 -14.66 -5.02 9.31
CA LEU A 143 -15.69 -3.99 9.46
C LEU A 143 -16.39 -4.06 10.83
N THR A 144 -16.67 -5.27 11.32
CA THR A 144 -17.26 -5.47 12.65
C THR A 144 -16.30 -4.97 13.74
N SER A 145 -15.02 -5.35 13.67
CA SER A 145 -14.01 -4.89 14.64
C SER A 145 -13.81 -3.38 14.60
N ALA A 146 -13.82 -2.78 13.41
CA ALA A 146 -13.72 -1.34 13.24
C ALA A 146 -14.91 -0.61 13.92
N GLN A 147 -16.11 -1.13 13.76
CA GLN A 147 -17.30 -0.59 14.42
C GLN A 147 -17.23 -0.71 15.95
N GLU A 148 -16.71 -1.82 16.49
CA GLU A 148 -16.51 -2.01 17.93
C GLU A 148 -15.47 -1.05 18.52
N CYS A 149 -14.49 -0.60 17.71
CA CYS A 149 -13.46 0.37 18.08
C CYS A 149 -13.80 1.82 17.76
N ASP A 150 -15.01 2.10 17.25
CA ASP A 150 -15.42 3.42 16.75
C ASP A 150 -14.53 3.96 15.61
N GLU A 151 -13.94 3.06 14.82
CA GLU A 151 -13.15 3.38 13.64
C GLU A 151 -14.04 3.38 12.39
N ARG A 152 -13.96 4.43 11.58
CA ARG A 152 -14.74 4.53 10.36
C ARG A 152 -14.03 3.86 9.20
N VAL A 153 -14.61 2.77 8.71
CA VAL A 153 -14.09 2.02 7.57
C VAL A 153 -15.18 1.85 6.53
N TRP A 154 -14.84 2.02 5.26
CA TRP A 154 -15.73 1.80 4.14
C TRP A 154 -15.11 0.88 3.11
N ARG A 155 -15.82 -0.22 2.79
CA ARG A 155 -15.37 -1.16 1.78
C ARG A 155 -15.59 -0.59 0.38
N LEU A 156 -14.51 -0.49 -0.39
CA LEU A 156 -14.49 -0.13 -1.80
C LEU A 156 -14.49 -1.40 -2.67
N PRO A 157 -15.00 -1.32 -3.92
CA PRO A 157 -15.01 -2.47 -4.82
C PRO A 157 -13.60 -2.83 -5.27
N LEU A 158 -13.43 -4.12 -5.61
CA LEU A 158 -12.21 -4.64 -6.23
C LEU A 158 -12.63 -5.52 -7.42
N PHE A 159 -12.68 -4.93 -8.62
CA PHE A 159 -13.07 -5.60 -9.85
C PHE A 159 -11.88 -5.96 -10.72
N GLU A 160 -11.92 -7.11 -11.39
CA GLU A 160 -10.85 -7.58 -12.27
C GLU A 160 -10.59 -6.63 -13.45
N GLU A 161 -11.61 -5.90 -13.89
CA GLU A 161 -11.54 -4.94 -14.99
C GLU A 161 -10.54 -3.80 -14.72
N TYR A 162 -10.29 -3.45 -13.45
CA TYR A 162 -9.30 -2.43 -13.08
C TYR A 162 -7.86 -2.82 -13.46
N PHE A 163 -7.60 -4.13 -13.60
CA PHE A 163 -6.29 -4.60 -14.05
C PHE A 163 -5.95 -4.15 -15.47
N GLU A 164 -6.94 -3.91 -16.33
CA GLU A 164 -6.71 -3.43 -17.69
C GLU A 164 -6.00 -2.07 -17.71
N ASP A 165 -6.30 -1.21 -16.71
CA ASP A 165 -5.74 0.14 -16.65
C ASP A 165 -4.24 0.16 -16.26
N ILE A 166 -3.72 -0.92 -15.68
CA ILE A 166 -2.29 -1.03 -15.32
C ILE A 166 -1.48 -1.87 -16.32
N LYS A 167 -2.06 -2.35 -17.41
CA LYS A 167 -1.29 -3.03 -18.47
C LYS A 167 -0.28 -2.07 -19.12
N SER A 168 0.93 -2.58 -19.37
CA SER A 168 2.00 -1.83 -20.04
C SER A 168 2.28 -2.39 -21.43
N LYS A 169 2.87 -1.55 -22.29
CA LYS A 169 3.42 -1.97 -23.59
C LYS A 169 4.90 -2.40 -23.48
N ASN A 170 5.59 -1.94 -22.44
CA ASN A 170 7.03 -2.10 -22.26
C ASN A 170 7.39 -3.12 -21.16
N ALA A 171 6.42 -3.47 -20.30
CA ALA A 171 6.58 -4.37 -19.19
C ALA A 171 5.31 -5.22 -19.01
N HIS A 172 5.28 -6.09 -18.00
CA HIS A 172 4.06 -6.84 -17.67
C HIS A 172 2.94 -5.90 -17.20
N ILE A 173 3.30 -4.93 -16.37
CA ILE A 173 2.37 -3.92 -15.85
C ILE A 173 3.09 -2.56 -15.72
N LYS A 174 2.33 -1.51 -15.44
CA LYS A 174 2.84 -0.19 -15.04
C LYS A 174 2.35 0.14 -13.61
N ASN A 175 3.03 1.06 -12.96
CA ASN A 175 2.77 1.36 -11.54
C ASN A 175 1.60 2.33 -11.29
N ILE A 176 0.92 2.83 -12.31
CA ILE A 176 -0.25 3.72 -12.16
C ILE A 176 -1.32 3.38 -13.19
N GLY A 177 -2.57 3.44 -12.79
CA GLY A 177 -3.73 3.25 -13.66
C GLY A 177 -4.04 4.46 -14.57
N ALA A 178 -5.25 4.48 -15.11
CA ALA A 178 -5.70 5.60 -15.96
C ALA A 178 -5.95 6.87 -15.12
N PRO A 179 -5.47 8.04 -15.54
CA PRO A 179 -5.73 9.29 -14.83
C PRO A 179 -7.22 9.57 -14.66
N GLY A 180 -7.62 9.95 -13.44
CA GLY A 180 -9.00 10.35 -13.12
C GLY A 180 -10.03 9.22 -13.06
N LYS A 181 -9.59 7.96 -13.07
CA LYS A 181 -10.46 6.78 -12.97
C LYS A 181 -9.89 5.81 -11.95
N GLY A 182 -10.75 5.29 -11.05
CA GLY A 182 -10.39 4.22 -10.12
C GLY A 182 -9.07 4.43 -9.38
N GLY A 183 -8.73 5.65 -9.01
CA GLY A 183 -7.39 6.01 -8.57
C GLY A 183 -6.94 5.37 -7.27
N THR A 184 -7.83 4.69 -6.55
CA THR A 184 -7.52 4.00 -5.29
C THR A 184 -7.77 2.49 -5.33
N VAL A 185 -8.21 1.95 -6.45
CA VAL A 185 -8.51 0.52 -6.65
C VAL A 185 -7.70 -0.05 -7.80
#